data_0213642e64d5ef59e52c43756b6ddaa2
#
_entry.id   0213642e64d5ef59e52c43756b6ddaa2
#
_cell.length_a   1.000
_cell.length_b   1.000
_cell.length_c   1.000
_cell.angle_alpha   90.00
_cell.angle_beta   90.00
_cell.angle_gamma   90.00
#
_symmetry.space_group_name_H-M   'P 1'
#
loop_
_entity.id
_entity.type
_entity.pdbx_description
1 polymer ?
#
loop_
_entity_poly.entity_id
_entity_poly.type
_entity_poly.pdbx_seq_one_letter_code
_entity_poly.pdbx_strand_id
1 'polypeptide(L)'
;GIVEWLKRAAPKNPGMFDSAEVWPSINESEERALQQALESLADRPQDEAIHRVLELEKQHASRRNHPWQKLGLSPLAMALKPLAQLATLCKTAPGAPTPEIYATTYASEGWRVDAAALATMAACGSPEQHGAVLGTLQAIYLPWLENTARHLQQLIHNNGQAISRRAKPIEASPGRLVVFADGLRMDVAQQLVEQLAVTGI
;
A
#
# COMPACT_ATOMS: atom_id res chain seq x y z
N GLY A 1 -8.47 27.87 16.05
CA GLY A 1 -9.05 27.73 14.70
C GLY A 1 -10.42 27.08 14.70
N ILE A 2 -11.07 26.96 13.53
CA ILE A 2 -12.44 26.41 13.41
C ILE A 2 -12.54 24.96 13.92
N VAL A 3 -11.53 24.14 13.72
CA VAL A 3 -11.47 22.77 14.22
C VAL A 3 -11.58 22.73 15.75
N GLU A 4 -10.82 23.56 16.43
CA GLU A 4 -10.85 23.64 17.90
C GLU A 4 -12.20 24.17 18.44
N TRP A 5 -12.82 25.07 17.69
CA TRP A 5 -14.17 25.53 18.02
C TRP A 5 -15.20 24.41 17.87
N LEU A 6 -15.15 23.65 16.76
CA LEU A 6 -16.02 22.49 16.52
C LEU A 6 -15.81 21.37 17.56
N LYS A 7 -14.57 21.14 18.01
CA LYS A 7 -14.29 20.20 19.10
C LYS A 7 -14.99 20.59 20.41
N ARG A 8 -15.02 21.89 20.73
CA ARG A 8 -15.71 22.40 21.93
C ARG A 8 -17.23 22.39 21.79
N ALA A 9 -17.74 22.58 20.57
CA ALA A 9 -19.17 22.57 20.28
C ALA A 9 -19.75 21.17 20.09
N ALA A 10 -18.90 20.15 19.97
CA ALA A 10 -19.33 18.77 19.75
C ALA A 10 -20.19 18.26 20.90
N PRO A 11 -21.25 17.50 20.62
CA PRO A 11 -22.12 16.95 21.66
C PRO A 11 -21.34 15.99 22.55
N LYS A 12 -21.56 16.06 23.87
CA LYS A 12 -20.92 15.16 24.84
C LYS A 12 -21.33 13.69 24.64
N ASN A 13 -22.59 13.49 24.23
CA ASN A 13 -23.13 12.17 23.87
C ASN A 13 -23.62 12.25 22.43
N PRO A 14 -22.89 11.68 21.45
CA PRO A 14 -23.30 11.68 20.05
C PRO A 14 -24.65 10.98 19.90
N GLY A 15 -25.59 11.66 19.26
CA GLY A 15 -26.89 11.13 18.89
C GLY A 15 -26.84 10.37 17.54
N MET A 16 -27.97 9.81 17.15
CA MET A 16 -28.10 9.02 15.90
C MET A 16 -27.76 9.83 14.64
N PHE A 17 -27.81 11.16 14.67
CA PHE A 17 -27.50 12.07 13.55
C PHE A 17 -26.11 12.67 13.63
N ASP A 18 -25.34 12.40 14.67
CA ASP A 18 -23.97 12.87 14.81
C ASP A 18 -23.02 11.89 14.11
N SER A 19 -22.25 12.40 13.17
CA SER A 19 -21.35 11.58 12.37
C SER A 19 -19.92 12.14 12.35
N ALA A 20 -18.96 11.29 12.03
CA ALA A 20 -17.58 11.67 11.83
C ALA A 20 -17.39 12.70 10.70
N GLU A 21 -18.35 12.82 9.78
CA GLU A 21 -18.32 13.84 8.73
C GLU A 21 -18.46 15.24 9.30
N VAL A 22 -19.31 15.40 10.33
CA VAL A 22 -19.67 16.70 10.92
C VAL A 22 -18.72 17.07 12.05
N TRP A 23 -18.39 16.10 12.92
CA TRP A 23 -17.67 16.34 14.16
C TRP A 23 -16.23 15.83 14.17
N PRO A 24 -15.23 16.71 14.35
CA PRO A 24 -13.83 16.28 14.38
C PRO A 24 -13.50 15.36 15.54
N SER A 25 -14.21 15.48 16.69
CA SER A 25 -14.04 14.59 17.83
C SER A 25 -14.46 13.15 17.55
N ILE A 26 -15.54 12.96 16.77
CA ILE A 26 -15.99 11.63 16.32
C ILE A 26 -14.96 11.06 15.34
N ASN A 27 -14.48 11.86 14.36
CA ASN A 27 -13.43 11.43 13.47
C ASN A 27 -12.15 11.02 14.20
N GLU A 28 -11.73 11.77 15.23
CA GLU A 28 -10.57 11.41 16.06
C GLU A 28 -10.78 10.10 16.84
N SER A 29 -11.99 9.87 17.33
CA SER A 29 -12.33 8.61 18.00
C SER A 29 -12.27 7.43 17.04
N GLU A 30 -12.76 7.59 15.83
CA GLU A 30 -12.70 6.57 14.79
C GLU A 30 -11.26 6.33 14.29
N GLU A 31 -10.40 7.38 14.18
CA GLU A 31 -8.97 7.20 13.89
C GLU A 31 -8.27 6.37 14.97
N ARG A 32 -8.54 6.66 16.24
CA ARG A 32 -7.98 5.88 17.36
C ARG A 32 -8.47 4.43 17.37
N ALA A 33 -9.76 4.21 17.11
CA ALA A 33 -10.31 2.85 17.01
C ALA A 33 -9.69 2.08 15.83
N LEU A 34 -9.49 2.74 14.69
CA LEU A 34 -8.82 2.17 13.54
C LEU A 34 -7.35 1.84 13.84
N GLN A 35 -6.64 2.73 14.53
CA GLN A 35 -5.27 2.48 14.97
C GLN A 35 -5.18 1.23 15.83
N GLN A 36 -6.01 1.11 16.87
CA GLN A 36 -6.04 -0.06 17.76
C GLN A 36 -6.39 -1.35 16.99
N ALA A 37 -7.33 -1.25 16.04
CA ALA A 37 -7.67 -2.39 15.20
C ALA A 37 -6.49 -2.86 14.34
N LEU A 38 -5.72 -1.94 13.74
CA LEU A 38 -4.53 -2.26 12.95
C LEU A 38 -3.40 -2.82 13.84
N GLU A 39 -3.14 -2.22 15.00
CA GLU A 39 -2.14 -2.71 15.96
C GLU A 39 -2.42 -4.15 16.40
N SER A 40 -3.69 -4.52 16.54
CA SER A 40 -4.10 -5.88 16.93
C SER A 40 -3.83 -6.94 15.87
N LEU A 41 -3.42 -6.55 14.65
CA LEU A 41 -3.17 -7.46 13.53
C LEU A 41 -1.70 -7.91 13.44
N ALA A 42 -0.78 -7.29 14.17
CA ALA A 42 0.66 -7.52 14.03
C ALA A 42 1.07 -9.01 14.16
N ASP A 43 0.42 -9.74 15.07
CA ASP A 43 0.72 -11.15 15.36
C ASP A 43 -0.36 -12.11 14.82
N ARG A 44 -1.23 -11.64 13.92
CA ARG A 44 -2.28 -12.47 13.36
C ARG A 44 -1.80 -13.26 12.14
N PRO A 45 -2.36 -14.45 11.90
CA PRO A 45 -2.17 -15.15 10.63
C PRO A 45 -2.52 -14.27 9.43
N GLN A 46 -1.81 -14.47 8.31
CA GLN A 46 -1.93 -13.63 7.12
C GLN A 46 -3.38 -13.52 6.60
N ASP A 47 -4.09 -14.62 6.54
CA ASP A 47 -5.47 -14.69 6.06
C ASP A 47 -6.45 -13.93 6.96
N GLU A 48 -6.28 -14.03 8.28
CA GLU A 48 -7.07 -13.26 9.25
C GLU A 48 -6.80 -11.77 9.12
N ALA A 49 -5.52 -11.37 9.01
CA ALA A 49 -5.12 -9.99 8.84
C ALA A 49 -5.66 -9.40 7.53
N ILE A 50 -5.55 -10.14 6.42
CA ILE A 50 -6.14 -9.77 5.12
C ILE A 50 -7.65 -9.55 5.24
N HIS A 51 -8.37 -10.51 5.82
CA HIS A 51 -9.82 -10.40 5.97
C HIS A 51 -10.20 -9.16 6.78
N ARG A 52 -9.54 -8.95 7.91
CA ARG A 52 -9.82 -7.82 8.80
C ARG A 52 -9.53 -6.47 8.15
N VAL A 53 -8.41 -6.34 7.42
CA VAL A 53 -8.10 -5.11 6.67
C VAL A 53 -9.17 -4.78 5.64
N LEU A 54 -9.68 -5.78 4.91
CA LEU A 54 -10.74 -5.58 3.93
C LEU A 54 -12.10 -5.19 4.57
N GLU A 55 -12.38 -5.68 5.77
CA GLU A 55 -13.55 -5.22 6.54
C GLU A 55 -13.38 -3.78 7.01
N LEU A 56 -12.22 -3.42 7.56
CA LEU A 56 -11.91 -2.05 7.99
C LEU A 56 -12.02 -1.08 6.82
N GLU A 57 -11.52 -1.46 5.63
CA GLU A 57 -11.66 -0.65 4.42
C GLU A 57 -13.14 -0.37 4.11
N LYS A 58 -14.01 -1.37 4.15
CA LYS A 58 -15.46 -1.18 3.94
C LYS A 58 -16.08 -0.23 4.96
N GLN A 59 -15.64 -0.30 6.22
CA GLN A 59 -16.16 0.53 7.30
C GLN A 59 -15.73 1.99 7.20
N HIS A 60 -14.46 2.24 6.81
CA HIS A 60 -13.85 3.56 6.88
C HIS A 60 -13.66 4.25 5.51
N ALA A 61 -14.02 3.59 4.40
CA ALA A 61 -13.80 4.13 3.05
C ALA A 61 -14.44 5.51 2.82
N SER A 62 -15.66 5.74 3.36
CA SER A 62 -16.38 7.01 3.25
C SER A 62 -15.63 8.19 3.88
N ARG A 63 -14.85 7.95 4.93
CA ARG A 63 -14.12 8.98 5.67
C ARG A 63 -13.08 9.71 4.82
N ARG A 64 -12.62 9.11 3.72
CA ARG A 64 -11.73 9.77 2.75
C ARG A 64 -12.38 10.94 2.01
N ASN A 65 -13.72 11.01 2.00
CA ASN A 65 -14.48 12.10 1.40
C ASN A 65 -14.86 13.19 2.41
N HIS A 66 -14.61 12.98 3.71
CA HIS A 66 -14.92 13.93 4.74
C HIS A 66 -13.98 15.15 4.70
N PRO A 67 -14.41 16.33 5.17
CA PRO A 67 -13.58 17.54 5.22
C PRO A 67 -12.25 17.33 5.99
N TRP A 68 -12.26 16.46 6.98
CA TRP A 68 -11.11 16.16 7.84
C TRP A 68 -9.92 15.56 7.11
N GLN A 69 -10.18 14.84 6.01
CA GLN A 69 -9.12 14.31 5.14
C GLN A 69 -8.27 15.45 4.55
N LYS A 70 -8.94 16.52 4.04
CA LYS A 70 -8.26 17.69 3.48
C LYS A 70 -7.43 18.47 4.51
N LEU A 71 -7.75 18.30 5.79
CA LEU A 71 -7.04 18.91 6.92
C LEU A 71 -5.98 17.97 7.53
N GLY A 72 -5.76 16.80 6.93
CA GLY A 72 -4.79 15.82 7.45
C GLY A 72 -5.22 15.12 8.75
N LEU A 73 -6.52 15.13 9.09
CA LEU A 73 -7.05 14.58 10.34
C LEU A 73 -7.60 13.14 10.20
N SER A 74 -7.38 12.50 9.05
CA SER A 74 -7.80 11.12 8.78
C SER A 74 -6.70 10.31 8.07
N PRO A 75 -5.44 10.33 8.54
CA PRO A 75 -4.33 9.69 7.85
C PRO A 75 -4.46 8.17 7.78
N LEU A 76 -4.97 7.50 8.82
CA LEU A 76 -5.15 6.04 8.79
C LEU A 76 -6.29 5.64 7.84
N ALA A 77 -7.38 6.39 7.76
CA ALA A 77 -8.41 6.16 6.76
C ALA A 77 -7.86 6.33 5.33
N MET A 78 -6.86 7.20 5.12
CA MET A 78 -6.14 7.33 3.84
C MET A 78 -5.20 6.15 3.59
N ALA A 79 -4.42 5.72 4.59
CA ALA A 79 -3.50 4.59 4.51
C ALA A 79 -4.23 3.26 4.28
N LEU A 80 -5.47 3.16 4.72
CA LEU A 80 -6.26 1.93 4.62
C LEU A 80 -6.57 1.55 3.17
N LYS A 81 -6.70 2.50 2.23
CA LYS A 81 -6.93 2.20 0.81
C LYS A 81 -5.78 1.41 0.18
N PRO A 82 -4.52 1.91 0.19
CA PRO A 82 -3.40 1.13 -0.34
C PRO A 82 -3.14 -0.14 0.49
N LEU A 83 -3.40 -0.15 1.80
CA LEU A 83 -3.30 -1.35 2.62
C LEU A 83 -4.31 -2.43 2.20
N ALA A 84 -5.54 -2.08 1.85
CA ALA A 84 -6.54 -3.01 1.33
C ALA A 84 -6.19 -3.51 -0.08
N GLN A 85 -5.56 -2.67 -0.91
CA GLN A 85 -4.99 -3.10 -2.19
C GLN A 85 -3.89 -4.13 -1.96
N LEU A 86 -2.94 -3.86 -1.06
CA LEU A 86 -1.91 -4.80 -0.66
C LEU A 86 -2.51 -6.13 -0.18
N ALA A 87 -3.49 -6.07 0.74
CA ALA A 87 -4.18 -7.24 1.26
C ALA A 87 -4.83 -8.08 0.14
N THR A 88 -5.39 -7.41 -0.86
CA THR A 88 -5.98 -8.10 -2.03
C THR A 88 -4.92 -8.76 -2.90
N LEU A 89 -3.82 -8.08 -3.16
CA LEU A 89 -2.72 -8.57 -3.99
C LEU A 89 -1.95 -9.72 -3.32
N CYS A 90 -1.80 -9.69 -2.00
CA CYS A 90 -1.09 -10.72 -1.24
C CYS A 90 -1.88 -12.03 -1.07
N LYS A 91 -3.15 -12.11 -1.51
CA LYS A 91 -3.92 -13.37 -1.51
C LYS A 91 -3.32 -14.44 -2.43
N THR A 92 -2.61 -14.02 -3.46
CA THR A 92 -1.97 -14.92 -4.42
C THR A 92 -0.49 -14.59 -4.52
N ALA A 93 0.35 -15.63 -4.39
CA ALA A 93 1.76 -15.51 -4.74
C ALA A 93 1.93 -15.70 -6.26
N PRO A 94 2.90 -15.03 -6.91
CA PRO A 94 3.19 -15.27 -8.30
C PRO A 94 3.61 -16.73 -8.50
N GLY A 95 2.79 -17.51 -9.17
CA GLY A 95 3.13 -18.85 -9.62
C GLY A 95 3.83 -18.76 -10.99
N ALA A 96 4.99 -19.35 -11.14
CA ALA A 96 5.68 -19.42 -12.43
C ALA A 96 6.48 -20.73 -12.52
N PRO A 97 6.53 -21.37 -13.68
CA PRO A 97 7.28 -22.62 -13.87
C PRO A 97 8.76 -22.40 -14.10
N THR A 98 9.21 -21.21 -14.52
CA THR A 98 10.61 -20.89 -14.78
C THR A 98 11.01 -19.51 -14.23
N PRO A 99 12.30 -19.26 -13.98
CA PRO A 99 12.80 -17.97 -13.52
C PRO A 99 12.45 -16.80 -14.46
N GLU A 100 12.47 -17.02 -15.79
CA GLU A 100 12.18 -16.00 -16.80
C GLU A 100 10.69 -15.60 -16.76
N ILE A 101 9.81 -16.57 -16.66
CA ILE A 101 8.36 -16.32 -16.54
C ILE A 101 8.08 -15.61 -15.21
N TYR A 102 8.75 -16.03 -14.13
CA TYR A 102 8.63 -15.36 -12.85
C TYR A 102 9.04 -13.88 -12.93
N ALA A 103 10.20 -13.58 -13.52
CA ALA A 103 10.67 -12.21 -13.71
C ALA A 103 9.70 -11.37 -14.57
N THR A 104 9.12 -11.97 -15.61
CA THR A 104 8.14 -11.31 -16.46
C THR A 104 6.84 -11.04 -15.72
N THR A 105 6.32 -12.01 -14.96
CA THR A 105 5.12 -11.84 -14.13
C THR A 105 5.32 -10.77 -13.06
N TYR A 106 6.48 -10.77 -12.40
CA TYR A 106 6.78 -9.71 -11.44
C TYR A 106 6.84 -8.32 -12.11
N ALA A 107 7.49 -8.21 -13.27
CA ALA A 107 7.60 -6.96 -14.01
C ALA A 107 6.25 -6.45 -14.55
N SER A 108 5.28 -7.33 -14.82
CA SER A 108 3.94 -6.94 -15.29
C SER A 108 2.98 -6.61 -14.13
N GLU A 109 3.02 -7.38 -13.05
CA GLU A 109 1.99 -7.32 -12.00
C GLU A 109 2.56 -7.28 -10.58
N GLY A 110 3.59 -8.09 -10.28
CA GLY A 110 4.10 -8.29 -8.93
C GLY A 110 4.59 -7.01 -8.25
N TRP A 111 5.15 -6.06 -9.01
CA TRP A 111 5.60 -4.77 -8.53
C TRP A 111 4.50 -3.95 -7.82
N ARG A 112 3.21 -4.21 -8.14
CA ARG A 112 2.08 -3.52 -7.51
C ARG A 112 1.95 -3.83 -6.02
N VAL A 113 2.41 -5.00 -5.59
CA VAL A 113 2.45 -5.37 -4.17
C VAL A 113 3.39 -4.44 -3.42
N ASP A 114 4.61 -4.26 -3.95
CA ASP A 114 5.61 -3.36 -3.36
C ASP A 114 5.16 -1.90 -3.39
N ALA A 115 4.55 -1.48 -4.49
CA ALA A 115 3.98 -0.13 -4.63
C ALA A 115 2.88 0.13 -3.60
N ALA A 116 1.98 -0.84 -3.35
CA ALA A 116 0.91 -0.72 -2.37
C ALA A 116 1.47 -0.65 -0.94
N ALA A 117 2.50 -1.44 -0.62
CA ALA A 117 3.18 -1.38 0.67
C ALA A 117 3.79 0.00 0.93
N LEU A 118 4.52 0.56 -0.04
CA LEU A 118 5.10 1.90 0.07
C LEU A 118 4.05 3.01 0.16
N ALA A 119 2.99 2.92 -0.65
CA ALA A 119 1.89 3.89 -0.61
C ALA A 119 1.18 3.89 0.75
N THR A 120 1.07 2.72 1.40
CA THR A 120 0.52 2.59 2.74
C THR A 120 1.37 3.33 3.77
N MET A 121 2.68 3.14 3.74
CA MET A 121 3.61 3.84 4.62
C MET A 121 3.63 5.35 4.37
N ALA A 122 3.60 5.76 3.11
CA ALA A 122 3.63 7.18 2.72
C ALA A 122 2.37 7.96 3.16
N ALA A 123 1.25 7.27 3.39
CA ALA A 123 0.01 7.89 3.87
C ALA A 123 0.02 8.19 5.38
N CYS A 124 0.97 7.62 6.14
CA CYS A 124 1.10 7.83 7.58
C CYS A 124 1.86 9.13 7.88
N GLY A 125 1.36 9.92 8.83
CA GLY A 125 1.94 11.23 9.18
C GLY A 125 2.69 11.26 10.51
N SER A 126 2.53 10.25 11.38
CA SER A 126 3.19 10.20 12.70
C SER A 126 3.86 8.84 12.96
N PRO A 127 4.84 8.79 13.91
CA PRO A 127 5.48 7.54 14.31
C PRO A 127 4.48 6.47 14.81
N GLU A 128 3.46 6.88 15.54
CA GLU A 128 2.44 5.97 16.09
C GLU A 128 1.62 5.33 14.96
N GLN A 129 1.24 6.12 13.95
CA GLN A 129 0.53 5.64 12.76
C GLN A 129 1.41 4.68 11.95
N HIS A 130 2.70 5.02 11.78
CA HIS A 130 3.67 4.12 11.15
C HIS A 130 3.78 2.80 11.91
N GLY A 131 3.82 2.82 13.26
CA GLY A 131 3.88 1.62 14.10
C GLY A 131 2.67 0.71 13.88
N ALA A 132 1.45 1.26 13.91
CA ALA A 132 0.22 0.50 13.69
C ALA A 132 0.18 -0.15 12.30
N VAL A 133 0.54 0.61 11.27
CA VAL A 133 0.57 0.12 9.88
C VAL A 133 1.69 -0.88 9.66
N LEU A 134 2.88 -0.67 10.25
CA LEU A 134 4.02 -1.58 10.10
C LEU A 134 3.72 -2.98 10.61
N GLY A 135 3.07 -3.10 11.78
CA GLY A 135 2.65 -4.40 12.31
C GLY A 135 1.70 -5.14 11.36
N THR A 136 0.72 -4.43 10.81
CA THR A 136 -0.19 -4.99 9.80
C THR A 136 0.54 -5.38 8.50
N LEU A 137 1.50 -4.56 8.04
CA LEU A 137 2.34 -4.90 6.90
C LEU A 137 3.17 -6.17 7.15
N GLN A 138 3.74 -6.30 8.33
CA GLN A 138 4.48 -7.52 8.71
C GLN A 138 3.59 -8.76 8.65
N ALA A 139 2.36 -8.67 9.15
CA ALA A 139 1.41 -9.78 9.11
C ALA A 139 0.97 -10.16 7.68
N ILE A 140 0.84 -9.20 6.76
CA ILE A 140 0.28 -9.44 5.41
C ILE A 140 1.37 -9.57 4.35
N TYR A 141 2.31 -8.62 4.31
CA TYR A 141 3.28 -8.51 3.23
C TYR A 141 4.49 -9.42 3.42
N LEU A 142 4.98 -9.59 4.66
CA LEU A 142 6.18 -10.38 4.92
C LEU A 142 6.00 -11.87 4.54
N PRO A 143 4.90 -12.56 4.89
CA PRO A 143 4.69 -13.93 4.44
C PRO A 143 4.60 -14.07 2.91
N TRP A 144 4.00 -13.09 2.23
CA TRP A 144 3.97 -13.05 0.77
C TRP A 144 5.37 -12.91 0.19
N LEU A 145 6.18 -11.99 0.72
CA LEU A 145 7.55 -11.74 0.29
C LEU A 145 8.44 -12.98 0.49
N GLU A 146 8.34 -13.64 1.66
CA GLU A 146 9.09 -14.85 1.95
C GLU A 146 8.72 -16.00 1.01
N ASN A 147 7.43 -16.22 0.78
CA ASN A 147 6.96 -17.28 -0.12
C ASN A 147 7.43 -17.01 -1.56
N THR A 148 7.36 -15.76 -1.99
CA THR A 148 7.79 -15.29 -3.30
C THR A 148 9.29 -15.48 -3.49
N ALA A 149 10.09 -15.08 -2.51
CA ALA A 149 11.55 -15.26 -2.53
C ALA A 149 11.95 -16.74 -2.51
N ARG A 150 11.31 -17.55 -1.68
CA ARG A 150 11.57 -18.99 -1.59
C ARG A 150 11.23 -19.69 -2.89
N HIS A 151 10.10 -19.33 -3.53
CA HIS A 151 9.72 -19.89 -4.82
C HIS A 151 10.75 -19.55 -5.90
N LEU A 152 11.20 -18.30 -6.00
CA LEU A 152 12.25 -17.89 -6.94
C LEU A 152 13.56 -18.64 -6.70
N GLN A 153 13.99 -18.79 -5.46
CA GLN A 153 15.18 -19.57 -5.11
C GLN A 153 15.08 -21.02 -5.58
N GLN A 154 13.93 -21.68 -5.38
CA GLN A 154 13.68 -23.04 -5.85
C GLN A 154 13.73 -23.14 -7.37
N LEU A 155 13.13 -22.17 -8.09
CA LEU A 155 13.17 -22.13 -9.54
C LEU A 155 14.60 -22.01 -10.08
N ILE A 156 15.41 -21.13 -9.49
CA ILE A 156 16.83 -20.96 -9.86
C ILE A 156 17.62 -22.23 -9.57
N HIS A 157 17.42 -22.82 -8.40
CA HIS A 157 18.10 -24.05 -8.02
C HIS A 157 17.80 -25.20 -8.98
N ASN A 158 16.54 -25.41 -9.32
CA ASN A 158 16.07 -26.50 -10.16
C ASN A 158 16.44 -26.34 -11.64
N ASN A 159 16.54 -25.12 -12.14
CA ASN A 159 16.82 -24.84 -13.55
C ASN A 159 18.30 -24.61 -13.83
N GLY A 160 19.17 -24.50 -12.81
CA GLY A 160 20.63 -24.36 -12.95
C GLY A 160 21.09 -23.13 -13.75
N GLN A 161 20.19 -22.21 -14.08
CA GLN A 161 20.47 -21.03 -14.90
C GLN A 161 20.12 -19.75 -14.16
N ALA A 162 21.04 -18.80 -14.13
CA ALA A 162 20.75 -17.44 -13.74
C ALA A 162 19.84 -16.78 -14.78
N ILE A 163 18.92 -15.92 -14.33
CA ILE A 163 18.10 -15.10 -15.22
C ILE A 163 19.05 -14.22 -16.06
N SER A 164 19.26 -14.62 -17.31
CA SER A 164 20.12 -13.88 -18.22
C SER A 164 19.25 -13.04 -19.16
N ARG A 165 19.14 -11.74 -18.90
CA ARG A 165 18.65 -10.79 -19.88
C ARG A 165 19.85 -10.13 -20.54
N ARG A 166 20.07 -10.44 -21.82
CA ARG A 166 20.96 -9.61 -22.64
C ARG A 166 20.29 -8.27 -22.87
N ALA A 167 20.81 -7.22 -22.25
CA ALA A 167 20.39 -5.85 -22.57
C ALA A 167 20.60 -5.60 -24.06
N LYS A 168 19.57 -5.13 -24.75
CA LYS A 168 19.75 -4.61 -26.12
C LYS A 168 20.57 -3.31 -26.03
N PRO A 169 21.54 -3.09 -26.90
CA PRO A 169 22.25 -1.81 -26.99
C PRO A 169 21.24 -0.67 -27.18
N ILE A 170 21.41 0.40 -26.41
CA ILE A 170 20.60 1.60 -26.57
C ILE A 170 21.32 2.47 -27.58
N GLU A 171 20.73 2.63 -28.76
CA GLU A 171 21.28 3.52 -29.80
C GLU A 171 20.81 4.94 -29.58
N ALA A 172 21.76 5.87 -29.55
CA ALA A 172 21.43 7.29 -29.50
C ALA A 172 20.91 7.73 -30.89
N SER A 173 19.80 8.46 -30.91
CA SER A 173 19.25 9.03 -32.14
C SER A 173 18.85 10.49 -31.93
N PRO A 174 18.87 11.33 -32.96
CA PRO A 174 18.44 12.73 -32.85
C PRO A 174 17.00 12.83 -32.30
N GLY A 175 16.78 13.76 -31.40
CA GLY A 175 15.48 13.96 -30.75
C GLY A 175 15.12 12.95 -29.66
N ARG A 176 16.01 12.01 -29.32
CA ARG A 176 15.81 11.04 -28.26
C ARG A 176 16.68 11.37 -27.06
N LEU A 177 16.04 11.55 -25.89
CA LEU A 177 16.72 11.63 -24.60
C LEU A 177 16.80 10.23 -23.99
N VAL A 178 18.00 9.80 -23.61
CA VAL A 178 18.21 8.56 -22.86
C VAL A 178 18.64 8.93 -21.44
N VAL A 179 17.84 8.52 -20.45
CA VAL A 179 18.14 8.73 -19.03
C VAL A 179 18.51 7.38 -18.43
N PHE A 180 19.73 7.27 -17.91
CA PHE A 180 20.15 6.13 -17.12
C PHE A 180 19.92 6.43 -15.64
N ALA A 181 19.08 5.61 -15.00
CA ALA A 181 18.80 5.71 -13.57
C ALA A 181 19.30 4.44 -12.86
N ASP A 182 20.42 4.58 -12.15
CA ASP A 182 20.98 3.49 -11.36
C ASP A 182 20.15 3.23 -10.10
N GLY A 183 19.95 1.96 -9.75
CA GLY A 183 19.21 1.54 -8.55
C GLY A 183 17.72 1.85 -8.56
N LEU A 184 17.13 2.18 -9.71
CA LEU A 184 15.70 2.45 -9.82
C LEU A 184 14.89 1.17 -9.56
N ARG A 185 14.07 1.19 -8.50
CA ARG A 185 13.17 0.08 -8.16
C ARG A 185 12.11 -0.11 -9.26
N MET A 186 11.70 -1.38 -9.48
CA MET A 186 10.73 -1.73 -10.53
C MET A 186 9.38 -1.03 -10.31
N ASP A 187 8.90 -0.97 -9.09
CA ASP A 187 7.63 -0.31 -8.74
C ASP A 187 7.66 1.20 -9.06
N VAL A 188 8.77 1.87 -8.76
CA VAL A 188 8.96 3.30 -9.10
C VAL A 188 9.09 3.49 -10.61
N ALA A 189 9.83 2.60 -11.29
CA ALA A 189 9.98 2.64 -12.74
C ALA A 189 8.64 2.48 -13.47
N GLN A 190 7.83 1.54 -13.05
CA GLN A 190 6.51 1.30 -13.65
C GLN A 190 5.54 2.46 -13.39
N GLN A 191 5.53 3.03 -12.19
CA GLN A 191 4.74 4.24 -11.90
C GLN A 191 5.19 5.43 -12.76
N LEU A 192 6.49 5.59 -12.98
CA LEU A 192 7.01 6.63 -13.86
C LEU A 192 6.52 6.43 -15.30
N VAL A 193 6.58 5.21 -15.83
CA VAL A 193 6.07 4.88 -17.17
C VAL A 193 4.58 5.18 -17.29
N GLU A 194 3.77 4.79 -16.30
CA GLU A 194 2.34 5.08 -16.28
C GLU A 194 2.07 6.60 -16.28
N GLN A 195 2.84 7.38 -15.52
CA GLN A 195 2.70 8.84 -15.49
C GLN A 195 3.12 9.52 -16.79
N LEU A 196 4.23 9.09 -17.39
CA LEU A 196 4.67 9.62 -18.68
C LEU A 196 3.63 9.34 -19.78
N ALA A 197 3.05 8.15 -19.81
CA ALA A 197 1.99 7.80 -20.77
C ALA A 197 0.76 8.71 -20.65
N VAL A 198 0.38 9.15 -19.43
CA VAL A 198 -0.74 10.10 -19.20
C VAL A 198 -0.38 11.51 -19.70
N THR A 199 0.90 11.90 -19.66
CA THR A 199 1.36 13.23 -20.12
C THR A 199 1.63 13.28 -21.64
N GLY A 200 1.51 12.17 -22.33
CA GLY A 200 1.72 12.07 -23.79
C GLY A 200 3.18 12.11 -24.21
N ILE A 201 4.10 11.74 -23.31
CA ILE A 201 5.54 11.64 -23.54
C ILE A 201 5.95 10.18 -23.76
#